data_65d128c9527bd28e663e577464b17b99
#
_entry.id   65d128c9527bd28e663e577464b17b99
#
_cell.length_a   1.000
_cell.length_b   1.000
_cell.length_c   1.000
_cell.angle_alpha   90.00
_cell.angle_beta   90.00
_cell.angle_gamma   90.00
#
_symmetry.space_group_name_H-M   'P 1'
#
loop_
_entity.id
_entity.type
_entity.pdbx_description
1 polymer ?
#
loop_
_entity_poly.entity_id
_entity_poly.type
_entity_poly.pdbx_seq_one_letter_code
_entity_poly.pdbx_strand_id
1 'polypeptide(L)'
;MKKILIALTFLLFGTYANADCNIKSGSINILANDFPALRTLVETASECKGKADFKVTHSAEHNKIAVPALTANPSEFSVRVAANSSIVPLMNADLIRPMNDLVKKYGKGIQDSQLITIDGKVMAVAFMANTQHLYVRTDVLKENGIAIPKTYEDVVAASEKIRAAGKMKYPYAAAYKAGWNLAEEFVNMYIGHGGEFFEAGSAKPSINNAKGVATLNMLKKLADLSNPDYLTHDSEAIKVEWEAGNVAIMTLWASRSGTLLDDEGDAKITAATKLVAPATVGGGNIPAATLWWDGFTLAKNRSDADAEASFRAMAHAASSKEMVAKAADQAVWLVEGFVPGPKSVGVIEAVKMGAKPYPMLPQMGLMHGALGNEIVEFLQGNETAEQALKDVEAAYNTKAKEQGFL
;
A
#
# COMPACT_ATOMS: atom_id res chain seq x y z
N MET A 1 2.39 -18.33 -71.67
CA MET A 1 1.68 -18.95 -70.54
C MET A 1 2.31 -18.48 -69.25
N LYS A 2 1.72 -17.48 -68.59
CA LYS A 2 2.19 -16.93 -67.30
C LYS A 2 1.49 -17.72 -66.17
N LYS A 3 2.28 -18.42 -65.36
CA LYS A 3 1.80 -19.08 -64.16
C LYS A 3 1.67 -18.04 -63.04
N ILE A 4 0.45 -17.81 -62.59
CA ILE A 4 0.13 -16.98 -61.40
C ILE A 4 0.26 -17.88 -60.19
N LEU A 5 1.23 -17.57 -59.34
CA LEU A 5 1.42 -18.21 -58.03
C LEU A 5 0.55 -17.43 -57.03
N ILE A 6 -0.52 -18.05 -56.57
CA ILE A 6 -1.36 -17.49 -55.50
C ILE A 6 -0.70 -17.93 -54.16
N ALA A 7 -0.08 -16.97 -53.46
CA ALA A 7 0.39 -17.16 -52.11
C ALA A 7 -0.79 -17.08 -51.16
N LEU A 8 -1.17 -18.21 -50.58
CA LEU A 8 -2.18 -18.31 -49.51
C LEU A 8 -1.53 -17.88 -48.19
N THR A 9 -1.77 -16.64 -47.75
CA THR A 9 -1.35 -16.15 -46.44
C THR A 9 -2.32 -16.72 -45.40
N PHE A 10 -1.89 -17.75 -44.66
CA PHE A 10 -2.58 -18.21 -43.47
C PHE A 10 -2.42 -17.13 -42.37
N LEU A 11 -3.48 -16.36 -42.17
CA LEU A 11 -3.66 -15.59 -40.94
C LEU A 11 -3.90 -16.59 -39.81
N LEU A 12 -2.87 -16.87 -39.03
CA LEU A 12 -2.98 -17.51 -37.74
C LEU A 12 -3.71 -16.52 -36.81
N PHE A 13 -5.02 -16.63 -36.74
CA PHE A 13 -5.76 -16.14 -35.59
C PHE A 13 -5.35 -16.98 -34.40
N GLY A 14 -4.41 -16.45 -33.61
CA GLY A 14 -4.15 -16.99 -32.28
C GLY A 14 -5.44 -16.91 -31.49
N THR A 15 -6.13 -18.04 -31.34
CA THR A 15 -7.17 -18.17 -30.34
C THR A 15 -6.48 -17.97 -29.00
N TYR A 16 -6.67 -16.82 -28.36
CA TYR A 16 -6.37 -16.65 -26.95
C TYR A 16 -7.16 -17.74 -26.23
N ALA A 17 -6.45 -18.77 -25.78
CA ALA A 17 -7.02 -19.80 -24.91
C ALA A 17 -7.40 -19.04 -23.63
N ASN A 18 -8.67 -18.68 -23.48
CA ASN A 18 -9.20 -18.28 -22.18
C ASN A 18 -8.76 -19.36 -21.21
N ALA A 19 -8.04 -18.98 -20.16
CA ALA A 19 -7.61 -19.91 -19.14
C ALA A 19 -8.86 -20.54 -18.51
N ASP A 20 -9.26 -21.70 -19.03
CA ASP A 20 -10.40 -22.44 -18.47
C ASP A 20 -9.97 -23.01 -17.13
N CYS A 21 -10.17 -22.23 -16.08
CA CYS A 21 -9.94 -22.68 -14.71
C CYS A 21 -10.94 -23.76 -14.28
N ASN A 22 -11.80 -24.19 -15.19
CA ASN A 22 -12.80 -25.23 -14.98
C ASN A 22 -13.69 -25.00 -13.74
N ILE A 23 -14.00 -23.71 -13.45
CA ILE A 23 -14.95 -23.32 -12.39
C ILE A 23 -16.36 -23.57 -12.91
N LYS A 24 -17.07 -24.53 -12.30
CA LYS A 24 -18.38 -24.98 -12.78
C LYS A 24 -19.54 -24.28 -12.08
N SER A 25 -19.33 -23.71 -10.90
CA SER A 25 -20.35 -23.06 -10.08
C SER A 25 -19.70 -22.20 -9.00
N GLY A 26 -20.50 -21.47 -8.26
CA GLY A 26 -20.11 -20.63 -7.14
C GLY A 26 -20.32 -19.16 -7.41
N SER A 27 -20.05 -18.31 -6.41
CA SER A 27 -20.13 -16.87 -6.48
C SER A 27 -18.82 -16.27 -6.04
N ILE A 28 -18.24 -15.43 -6.88
CA ILE A 28 -16.98 -14.70 -6.65
C ILE A 28 -17.33 -13.23 -6.49
N ASN A 29 -17.41 -12.78 -5.24
CA ASN A 29 -17.67 -11.38 -4.89
C ASN A 29 -16.41 -10.81 -4.24
N ILE A 30 -15.78 -9.83 -4.87
CA ILE A 30 -14.49 -9.27 -4.44
C ILE A 30 -14.70 -7.88 -3.90
N LEU A 31 -14.14 -7.61 -2.69
CA LEU A 31 -13.96 -6.28 -2.13
C LEU A 31 -12.49 -5.91 -2.21
N ALA A 32 -12.16 -4.84 -2.90
CA ALA A 32 -10.80 -4.34 -3.08
C ALA A 32 -10.71 -2.82 -2.91
N ASN A 33 -9.52 -2.31 -2.62
CA ASN A 33 -9.20 -0.90 -2.77
C ASN A 33 -9.27 -0.50 -4.26
N ASP A 34 -9.21 0.81 -4.54
CA ASP A 34 -9.35 1.36 -5.89
C ASP A 34 -8.06 2.02 -6.36
N PHE A 35 -7.24 1.25 -7.09
CA PHE A 35 -6.07 1.76 -7.82
C PHE A 35 -5.68 0.78 -8.96
N PRO A 36 -4.89 1.22 -9.96
CA PRO A 36 -4.69 0.48 -11.22
C PRO A 36 -4.25 -0.97 -11.05
N ALA A 37 -3.26 -1.26 -10.20
CA ALA A 37 -2.76 -2.63 -10.01
C ALA A 37 -3.86 -3.59 -9.52
N LEU A 38 -4.75 -3.15 -8.61
CA LEU A 38 -5.86 -3.99 -8.15
C LEU A 38 -6.93 -4.18 -9.20
N ARG A 39 -7.20 -3.17 -10.03
CA ARG A 39 -8.12 -3.31 -11.17
C ARG A 39 -7.59 -4.34 -12.15
N THR A 40 -6.31 -4.26 -12.54
CA THR A 40 -5.65 -5.23 -13.42
C THR A 40 -5.66 -6.65 -12.85
N LEU A 41 -5.36 -6.83 -11.55
CA LEU A 41 -5.40 -8.13 -10.90
C LEU A 41 -6.80 -8.75 -10.95
N VAL A 42 -7.82 -7.96 -10.63
CA VAL A 42 -9.22 -8.42 -10.59
C VAL A 42 -9.76 -8.70 -11.99
N GLU A 43 -9.38 -7.90 -12.99
CA GLU A 43 -9.69 -8.16 -14.39
C GLU A 43 -9.11 -9.50 -14.83
N THR A 44 -7.83 -9.75 -14.54
CA THR A 44 -7.18 -11.04 -14.82
C THR A 44 -7.87 -12.20 -14.08
N ALA A 45 -8.29 -12.00 -12.82
CA ALA A 45 -9.06 -13.00 -12.09
C ALA A 45 -10.41 -13.31 -12.80
N SER A 46 -11.03 -12.31 -13.41
CA SER A 46 -12.30 -12.47 -14.14
C SER A 46 -12.19 -13.36 -15.37
N GLU A 47 -11.02 -13.43 -15.99
CA GLU A 47 -10.76 -14.32 -17.13
C GLU A 47 -10.93 -15.80 -16.74
N CYS A 48 -10.75 -16.11 -15.45
CA CYS A 48 -10.82 -17.42 -14.85
C CYS A 48 -12.17 -17.73 -14.16
N LYS A 49 -13.18 -16.89 -14.28
CA LYS A 49 -14.46 -17.06 -13.55
C LYS A 49 -15.27 -18.30 -13.96
N GLY A 50 -15.06 -18.82 -15.17
CA GLY A 50 -15.83 -19.96 -15.70
C GLY A 50 -17.33 -19.69 -15.66
N LYS A 51 -18.10 -20.57 -14.98
CA LYS A 51 -19.56 -20.44 -14.80
C LYS A 51 -19.96 -19.80 -13.48
N ALA A 52 -19.02 -19.30 -12.68
CA ALA A 52 -19.32 -18.61 -11.44
C ALA A 52 -19.88 -17.20 -11.69
N ASP A 53 -20.78 -16.74 -10.84
CA ASP A 53 -21.14 -15.32 -10.76
C ASP A 53 -19.92 -14.52 -10.31
N PHE A 54 -19.58 -13.45 -11.03
CA PHE A 54 -18.41 -12.62 -10.74
C PHE A 54 -18.81 -11.17 -10.54
N LYS A 55 -18.54 -10.63 -9.34
CA LYS A 55 -18.81 -9.24 -8.97
C LYS A 55 -17.62 -8.64 -8.25
N VAL A 56 -17.43 -7.36 -8.44
CA VAL A 56 -16.33 -6.60 -7.83
C VAL A 56 -16.86 -5.29 -7.27
N THR A 57 -16.39 -4.94 -6.10
CA THR A 57 -16.53 -3.62 -5.48
C THR A 57 -15.14 -3.05 -5.25
N HIS A 58 -14.75 -2.05 -6.05
CA HIS A 58 -13.59 -1.21 -5.79
C HIS A 58 -14.02 0.02 -4.98
N SER A 59 -13.35 0.26 -3.85
CA SER A 59 -13.68 1.40 -2.98
C SER A 59 -12.47 1.84 -2.17
N ALA A 60 -12.19 3.14 -2.15
CA ALA A 60 -11.22 3.72 -1.22
C ALA A 60 -11.61 3.47 0.25
N GLU A 61 -12.92 3.31 0.54
CA GLU A 61 -13.46 3.04 1.88
C GLU A 61 -13.53 1.54 2.21
N HIS A 62 -12.88 0.67 1.42
CA HIS A 62 -12.93 -0.78 1.54
C HIS A 62 -12.65 -1.32 2.96
N ASN A 63 -11.80 -0.63 3.74
CA ASN A 63 -11.50 -1.03 5.12
C ASN A 63 -12.70 -0.82 6.07
N LYS A 64 -13.49 0.24 5.86
CA LYS A 64 -14.71 0.50 6.65
C LYS A 64 -15.82 -0.49 6.30
N ILE A 65 -15.87 -0.91 5.03
CA ILE A 65 -16.88 -1.85 4.51
C ILE A 65 -16.59 -3.29 4.98
N ALA A 66 -15.31 -3.68 5.08
CA ALA A 66 -14.89 -5.08 5.19
C ALA A 66 -15.50 -5.81 6.38
N VAL A 67 -15.34 -5.31 7.61
CA VAL A 67 -15.79 -6.02 8.81
C VAL A 67 -17.32 -6.21 8.83
N PRO A 68 -18.17 -5.15 8.65
CA PRO A 68 -19.62 -5.34 8.59
C PRO A 68 -20.06 -6.32 7.51
N ALA A 69 -19.53 -6.18 6.30
CA ALA A 69 -19.91 -7.00 5.14
C ALA A 69 -19.47 -8.48 5.27
N LEU A 70 -18.32 -8.75 5.90
CA LEU A 70 -17.86 -10.12 6.16
C LEU A 70 -18.56 -10.76 7.37
N THR A 71 -19.11 -9.96 8.28
CA THR A 71 -19.91 -10.46 9.43
C THR A 71 -21.29 -10.92 9.00
N ALA A 72 -21.85 -10.42 7.91
CA ALA A 72 -23.13 -10.87 7.35
C ALA A 72 -23.12 -12.39 7.10
N ASN A 73 -24.28 -13.05 7.18
CA ASN A 73 -24.40 -14.50 6.98
C ASN A 73 -25.48 -14.83 5.92
N PRO A 74 -25.10 -15.28 4.72
CA PRO A 74 -23.72 -15.42 4.25
C PRO A 74 -23.02 -14.06 4.11
N SER A 75 -21.67 -14.04 4.15
CA SER A 75 -20.88 -12.85 3.89
C SER A 75 -21.23 -12.21 2.54
N GLU A 76 -21.25 -10.89 2.45
CA GLU A 76 -21.52 -10.19 1.18
C GLU A 76 -20.40 -10.46 0.15
N PHE A 77 -19.16 -10.57 0.61
CA PHE A 77 -17.99 -10.84 -0.24
C PHE A 77 -17.43 -12.23 0.04
N SER A 78 -16.96 -12.91 -0.99
CA SER A 78 -16.24 -14.18 -0.88
C SER A 78 -14.71 -13.94 -0.79
N VAL A 79 -14.25 -12.82 -1.36
CA VAL A 79 -12.85 -12.39 -1.37
C VAL A 79 -12.73 -11.00 -0.75
N ARG A 80 -11.75 -10.82 0.11
CA ARG A 80 -11.27 -9.53 0.57
C ARG A 80 -9.81 -9.36 0.17
N VAL A 81 -9.51 -8.34 -0.65
CA VAL A 81 -8.12 -7.94 -0.89
C VAL A 81 -7.63 -7.16 0.33
N ALA A 82 -6.72 -7.75 1.07
CA ALA A 82 -6.21 -7.25 2.34
C ALA A 82 -4.72 -6.88 2.23
N ALA A 83 -4.27 -6.10 3.19
CA ALA A 83 -2.87 -5.74 3.40
C ALA A 83 -2.49 -6.04 4.86
N ASN A 84 -1.22 -5.81 5.22
CA ASN A 84 -0.69 -6.02 6.57
C ASN A 84 -1.62 -5.48 7.68
N SER A 85 -2.09 -4.23 7.52
CA SER A 85 -2.91 -3.58 8.55
C SER A 85 -4.33 -4.13 8.63
N SER A 86 -4.88 -4.62 7.53
CA SER A 86 -6.29 -5.00 7.44
C SER A 86 -6.56 -6.49 7.62
N ILE A 87 -5.55 -7.35 7.53
CA ILE A 87 -5.74 -8.79 7.76
C ILE A 87 -5.99 -9.10 9.25
N VAL A 88 -5.30 -8.40 10.13
CA VAL A 88 -5.35 -8.68 11.57
C VAL A 88 -6.75 -8.46 12.17
N PRO A 89 -7.44 -7.33 11.94
CA PRO A 89 -8.83 -7.17 12.38
C PRO A 89 -9.78 -8.26 11.85
N LEU A 90 -9.56 -8.73 10.61
CA LEU A 90 -10.37 -9.83 10.04
C LEU A 90 -10.12 -11.15 10.75
N MET A 91 -8.88 -11.43 11.14
CA MET A 91 -8.52 -12.63 11.91
C MET A 91 -9.05 -12.55 13.33
N ASN A 92 -8.89 -11.41 14.02
CA ASN A 92 -9.39 -11.20 15.37
C ASN A 92 -10.91 -11.41 15.47
N ALA A 93 -11.64 -10.98 14.44
CA ALA A 93 -13.08 -11.15 14.33
C ALA A 93 -13.50 -12.50 13.73
N ASP A 94 -12.53 -13.41 13.44
CA ASP A 94 -12.77 -14.74 12.87
C ASP A 94 -13.57 -14.73 11.56
N LEU A 95 -13.30 -13.74 10.68
CA LEU A 95 -14.05 -13.48 9.45
C LEU A 95 -13.45 -14.12 8.19
N ILE A 96 -12.20 -14.62 8.25
CA ILE A 96 -11.50 -15.22 7.13
C ILE A 96 -11.07 -16.66 7.45
N ARG A 97 -10.98 -17.49 6.41
CA ARG A 97 -10.62 -18.91 6.52
C ARG A 97 -9.19 -19.22 6.07
N PRO A 98 -8.55 -20.23 6.66
CA PRO A 98 -7.29 -20.77 6.13
C PRO A 98 -7.45 -21.31 4.71
N MET A 99 -6.38 -21.22 3.91
CA MET A 99 -6.36 -21.63 2.50
C MET A 99 -5.37 -22.77 2.21
N ASN A 100 -4.78 -23.43 3.23
CA ASN A 100 -3.77 -24.47 3.06
C ASN A 100 -4.17 -25.55 2.04
N ASP A 101 -5.41 -26.10 2.15
CA ASP A 101 -5.90 -27.16 1.26
C ASP A 101 -6.14 -26.64 -0.17
N LEU A 102 -6.62 -25.40 -0.30
CA LEU A 102 -6.83 -24.76 -1.59
C LEU A 102 -5.51 -24.46 -2.29
N VAL A 103 -4.51 -23.96 -1.54
CA VAL A 103 -3.14 -23.76 -2.05
C VAL A 103 -2.55 -25.08 -2.52
N LYS A 104 -2.64 -26.15 -1.72
CA LYS A 104 -2.15 -27.48 -2.09
C LYS A 104 -2.83 -28.01 -3.37
N LYS A 105 -4.13 -27.78 -3.52
CA LYS A 105 -4.93 -28.33 -4.62
C LYS A 105 -4.86 -27.49 -5.89
N TYR A 106 -4.85 -26.17 -5.76
CA TYR A 106 -5.02 -25.23 -6.88
C TYR A 106 -3.97 -24.13 -6.97
N GLY A 107 -3.00 -24.08 -6.03
CA GLY A 107 -2.00 -23.00 -5.95
C GLY A 107 -0.81 -23.16 -6.89
N LYS A 108 -0.92 -23.98 -7.95
CA LYS A 108 0.16 -24.12 -8.93
C LYS A 108 0.54 -22.78 -9.53
N GLY A 109 1.82 -22.41 -9.42
CA GLY A 109 2.35 -21.11 -9.90
C GLY A 109 2.42 -20.03 -8.82
N ILE A 110 1.75 -20.20 -7.68
CA ILE A 110 1.95 -19.35 -6.51
C ILE A 110 3.30 -19.70 -5.88
N GLN A 111 4.11 -18.67 -5.60
CA GLN A 111 5.41 -18.84 -4.95
C GLN A 111 5.25 -18.92 -3.43
N ASP A 112 6.15 -19.63 -2.74
CA ASP A 112 6.14 -19.72 -1.26
C ASP A 112 6.23 -18.34 -0.60
N SER A 113 6.95 -17.41 -1.22
CA SER A 113 7.08 -16.02 -0.76
C SER A 113 5.77 -15.20 -0.80
N GLN A 114 4.77 -15.68 -1.53
CA GLN A 114 3.43 -15.07 -1.58
C GLN A 114 2.51 -15.55 -0.45
N LEU A 115 2.87 -16.65 0.24
CA LEU A 115 2.03 -17.26 1.26
C LEU A 115 2.20 -16.53 2.60
N ILE A 116 1.18 -15.79 2.99
CA ILE A 116 1.13 -15.15 4.32
C ILE A 116 0.62 -16.17 5.32
N THR A 117 1.58 -16.75 6.05
CA THR A 117 1.31 -17.81 7.02
C THR A 117 1.33 -17.25 8.43
N ILE A 118 0.25 -17.47 9.17
CA ILE A 118 0.06 -17.05 10.56
C ILE A 118 -0.36 -18.29 11.35
N ASP A 119 0.37 -18.64 12.40
CA ASP A 119 0.15 -19.84 13.22
C ASP A 119 0.02 -21.13 12.39
N GLY A 120 0.86 -21.29 11.36
CA GLY A 120 0.88 -22.45 10.48
C GLY A 120 -0.27 -22.50 9.45
N LYS A 121 -1.12 -21.48 9.40
CA LYS A 121 -2.25 -21.36 8.49
C LYS A 121 -1.97 -20.33 7.41
N VAL A 122 -2.15 -20.66 6.14
CA VAL A 122 -2.09 -19.69 5.04
C VAL A 122 -3.37 -18.86 5.08
N MET A 123 -3.25 -17.60 5.53
CA MET A 123 -4.39 -16.70 5.73
C MET A 123 -4.56 -15.72 4.57
N ALA A 124 -3.50 -15.44 3.80
CA ALA A 124 -3.58 -14.66 2.57
C ALA A 124 -2.58 -15.17 1.53
N VAL A 125 -2.84 -14.85 0.26
CA VAL A 125 -1.87 -14.99 -0.83
C VAL A 125 -1.54 -13.58 -1.32
N ALA A 126 -0.33 -13.13 -1.03
CA ALA A 126 0.18 -11.83 -1.46
C ALA A 126 0.52 -11.85 -2.96
N PHE A 127 0.29 -10.76 -3.65
CA PHE A 127 0.57 -10.64 -5.08
C PHE A 127 1.42 -9.41 -5.41
N MET A 128 1.52 -8.41 -4.54
CA MET A 128 2.39 -7.25 -4.71
C MET A 128 2.99 -6.79 -3.39
N ALA A 129 4.17 -6.17 -3.49
CA ALA A 129 4.82 -5.44 -2.42
C ALA A 129 4.67 -3.93 -2.63
N ASN A 130 4.67 -3.18 -1.55
CA ASN A 130 4.54 -1.73 -1.56
C ASN A 130 5.35 -1.09 -0.43
N THR A 131 5.66 0.18 -0.57
CA THR A 131 6.24 1.04 0.46
C THR A 131 6.01 2.49 0.09
N GLN A 132 6.17 3.40 1.03
CA GLN A 132 6.36 4.81 0.72
C GLN A 132 7.85 5.10 0.47
N HIS A 133 8.14 6.01 -0.46
CA HIS A 133 9.49 6.45 -0.76
C HIS A 133 9.48 7.88 -1.30
N LEU A 134 10.66 8.46 -1.54
CA LEU A 134 10.74 9.82 -2.04
C LEU A 134 10.58 9.88 -3.57
N TYR A 135 9.85 10.89 -4.02
CA TYR A 135 9.78 11.41 -5.36
C TYR A 135 10.41 12.79 -5.36
N VAL A 136 11.32 13.08 -6.31
CA VAL A 136 12.02 14.36 -6.36
C VAL A 136 12.01 14.96 -7.76
N ARG A 137 11.80 16.28 -7.82
CA ARG A 137 11.92 17.11 -9.02
C ARG A 137 13.40 17.46 -9.25
N THR A 138 14.07 16.70 -10.09
CA THR A 138 15.50 16.89 -10.35
C THR A 138 15.86 18.22 -10.96
N ASP A 139 14.96 18.83 -11.74
CA ASP A 139 15.09 20.16 -12.29
C ASP A 139 15.10 21.23 -11.18
N VAL A 140 14.14 21.18 -10.26
CA VAL A 140 14.03 22.11 -9.12
C VAL A 140 15.23 21.96 -8.19
N LEU A 141 15.63 20.71 -7.86
CA LEU A 141 16.79 20.48 -7.01
C LEU A 141 18.08 21.04 -7.67
N LYS A 142 18.29 20.78 -8.95
CA LYS A 142 19.46 21.27 -9.69
C LYS A 142 19.50 22.78 -9.76
N GLU A 143 18.38 23.42 -10.05
CA GLU A 143 18.27 24.89 -10.11
C GLU A 143 18.69 25.55 -8.79
N ASN A 144 18.37 24.93 -7.66
CA ASN A 144 18.67 25.42 -6.33
C ASN A 144 20.01 24.88 -5.77
N GLY A 145 20.80 24.14 -6.57
CA GLY A 145 22.06 23.56 -6.11
C GLY A 145 21.87 22.60 -4.91
N ILE A 146 20.85 21.75 -4.96
CA ILE A 146 20.47 20.81 -3.90
C ILE A 146 20.80 19.38 -4.39
N ALA A 147 21.50 18.61 -3.56
CA ALA A 147 21.65 17.17 -3.78
C ALA A 147 20.35 16.43 -3.50
N ILE A 148 20.18 15.22 -4.07
CA ILE A 148 19.03 14.37 -3.76
C ILE A 148 19.05 14.05 -2.27
N PRO A 149 17.95 14.37 -1.51
CA PRO A 149 17.85 14.08 -0.09
C PRO A 149 17.95 12.58 0.21
N LYS A 150 18.58 12.24 1.34
CA LYS A 150 18.69 10.86 1.84
C LYS A 150 18.09 10.69 3.24
N THR A 151 17.95 11.79 3.96
CA THR A 151 17.36 11.86 5.29
C THR A 151 16.19 12.84 5.30
N TYR A 152 15.30 12.72 6.27
CA TYR A 152 14.23 13.72 6.43
C TYR A 152 14.76 15.09 6.85
N GLU A 153 15.90 15.14 7.53
CA GLU A 153 16.63 16.38 7.78
C GLU A 153 17.08 17.05 6.46
N ASP A 154 17.57 16.26 5.49
CA ASP A 154 17.89 16.76 4.14
C ASP A 154 16.63 17.24 3.41
N VAL A 155 15.50 16.52 3.55
CA VAL A 155 14.21 16.91 2.95
C VAL A 155 13.74 18.25 3.48
N VAL A 156 13.82 18.47 4.81
CA VAL A 156 13.48 19.76 5.44
C VAL A 156 14.40 20.86 4.92
N ALA A 157 15.72 20.67 4.97
CA ALA A 157 16.69 21.68 4.52
C ALA A 157 16.53 22.00 3.02
N ALA A 158 16.31 21.01 2.19
CA ALA A 158 16.03 21.18 0.76
C ALA A 158 14.75 22.00 0.52
N SER A 159 13.68 21.64 1.21
CA SER A 159 12.38 22.30 1.09
C SER A 159 12.43 23.76 1.58
N GLU A 160 13.11 24.03 2.71
CA GLU A 160 13.34 25.40 3.19
C GLU A 160 14.10 26.24 2.18
N LYS A 161 15.16 25.68 1.57
CA LYS A 161 15.95 26.37 0.55
C LYS A 161 15.12 26.68 -0.70
N ILE A 162 14.30 25.74 -1.18
CA ILE A 162 13.41 25.94 -2.33
C ILE A 162 12.38 27.04 -2.02
N ARG A 163 11.77 26.99 -0.83
CA ARG A 163 10.81 28.01 -0.38
C ARG A 163 11.45 29.42 -0.28
N ALA A 164 12.65 29.48 0.26
CA ALA A 164 13.40 30.75 0.35
C ALA A 164 13.77 31.35 -1.01
N ALA A 165 13.94 30.51 -2.05
CA ALA A 165 14.14 30.98 -3.43
C ALA A 165 12.87 31.58 -4.06
N GLY A 166 11.71 31.52 -3.39
CA GLY A 166 10.47 32.20 -3.76
C GLY A 166 9.68 31.59 -4.91
N LYS A 167 10.07 30.42 -5.40
CA LYS A 167 9.41 29.76 -6.54
C LYS A 167 8.31 28.80 -6.14
N MET A 168 8.46 28.13 -5.00
CA MET A 168 7.47 27.22 -4.43
C MET A 168 7.23 27.58 -2.97
N LYS A 169 5.98 27.86 -2.61
CA LYS A 169 5.60 28.19 -1.23
C LYS A 169 5.56 26.95 -0.35
N TYR A 170 5.12 25.85 -0.91
CA TYR A 170 4.91 24.56 -0.23
C TYR A 170 5.63 23.43 -1.00
N PRO A 171 6.96 23.32 -0.89
CA PRO A 171 7.76 22.45 -1.74
C PRO A 171 7.71 20.97 -1.37
N TYR A 172 7.09 20.61 -0.23
CA TYR A 172 6.95 19.22 0.24
C TYR A 172 5.50 18.79 0.27
N ALA A 173 5.26 17.50 0.05
CA ALA A 173 3.95 16.86 0.26
C ALA A 173 4.09 15.41 0.78
N ALA A 174 3.15 15.01 1.62
CA ALA A 174 2.88 13.64 2.03
C ALA A 174 1.39 13.47 2.29
N ALA A 175 0.91 12.22 2.39
CA ALA A 175 -0.51 11.94 2.60
C ALA A 175 -0.88 12.13 4.08
N TYR A 176 -1.10 13.36 4.50
CA TYR A 176 -1.41 13.73 5.89
C TYR A 176 -2.90 13.79 6.22
N LYS A 177 -3.78 13.32 5.32
CA LYS A 177 -5.23 13.29 5.63
C LYS A 177 -5.48 12.66 6.99
N ALA A 178 -6.17 13.39 7.86
CA ALA A 178 -6.50 12.94 9.21
C ALA A 178 -7.12 11.53 9.21
N GLY A 179 -6.78 10.73 10.20
CA GLY A 179 -7.12 9.31 10.27
C GLY A 179 -6.02 8.41 9.73
N TRP A 180 -6.36 7.44 8.89
CA TRP A 180 -5.45 6.36 8.50
C TRP A 180 -4.13 6.86 7.88
N ASN A 181 -4.19 7.80 6.95
CA ASN A 181 -2.99 8.30 6.26
C ASN A 181 -2.02 8.97 7.23
N LEU A 182 -2.52 9.86 8.08
CA LEU A 182 -1.70 10.56 9.07
C LEU A 182 -1.04 9.61 10.06
N ALA A 183 -1.77 8.58 10.50
CA ALA A 183 -1.21 7.54 11.36
C ALA A 183 -0.08 6.78 10.68
N GLU A 184 -0.20 6.48 9.39
CA GLU A 184 0.85 5.79 8.62
C GLU A 184 2.13 6.61 8.53
N GLU A 185 2.03 7.92 8.32
CA GLU A 185 3.20 8.81 8.33
C GLU A 185 3.90 8.81 9.71
N PHE A 186 3.12 8.76 10.80
CA PHE A 186 3.71 8.59 12.14
C PHE A 186 4.37 7.21 12.27
N VAL A 187 3.71 6.14 11.86
CA VAL A 187 4.25 4.76 11.95
C VAL A 187 5.57 4.65 11.23
N ASN A 188 5.66 5.13 10.00
CA ASN A 188 6.87 5.11 9.20
C ASN A 188 8.01 5.89 9.87
N MET A 189 7.73 7.11 10.30
CA MET A 189 8.70 7.99 10.93
C MET A 189 9.18 7.44 12.28
N TYR A 190 8.26 6.89 13.10
CA TYR A 190 8.59 6.33 14.40
C TYR A 190 9.47 5.08 14.31
N ILE A 191 9.21 4.20 13.33
CA ILE A 191 10.07 3.05 13.03
C ILE A 191 11.45 3.52 12.54
N GLY A 192 11.52 4.58 11.74
CA GLY A 192 12.77 5.19 11.31
C GLY A 192 13.62 5.70 12.48
N HIS A 193 13.00 6.23 13.53
CA HIS A 193 13.64 6.58 14.78
C HIS A 193 13.99 5.35 15.68
N GLY A 194 13.70 4.12 15.20
CA GLY A 194 13.89 2.89 15.97
C GLY A 194 12.90 2.77 17.14
N GLY A 195 11.69 3.31 16.98
CA GLY A 195 10.61 3.22 17.96
C GLY A 195 9.95 1.84 17.96
N GLU A 196 9.42 1.47 19.12
CA GLU A 196 8.62 0.26 19.34
C GLU A 196 7.26 0.67 19.92
N PHE A 197 6.17 0.23 19.30
CA PHE A 197 4.82 0.69 19.65
C PHE A 197 4.33 0.19 21.00
N PHE A 198 4.83 -0.97 21.42
CA PHE A 198 4.40 -1.65 22.65
C PHE A 198 5.60 -2.14 23.45
N GLU A 199 5.42 -2.31 24.75
CA GLU A 199 6.38 -3.01 25.58
C GLU A 199 6.55 -4.46 25.10
N ALA A 200 7.76 -5.00 25.18
CA ALA A 200 8.07 -6.32 24.65
C ALA A 200 7.15 -7.41 25.21
N GLY A 201 6.51 -8.17 24.31
CA GLY A 201 5.62 -9.26 24.68
C GLY A 201 4.29 -8.84 25.29
N SER A 202 3.91 -7.57 25.18
CA SER A 202 2.65 -7.05 25.73
C SER A 202 1.89 -6.17 24.77
N ALA A 203 0.64 -5.84 25.08
CA ALA A 203 -0.16 -4.85 24.37
C ALA A 203 -0.06 -3.45 25.01
N LYS A 204 0.76 -3.27 26.06
CA LYS A 204 0.91 -1.98 26.71
C LYS A 204 1.63 -0.99 25.80
N PRO A 205 1.08 0.20 25.54
CA PRO A 205 1.68 1.17 24.63
C PRO A 205 3.00 1.72 25.16
N SER A 206 3.90 2.10 24.26
CA SER A 206 5.23 2.58 24.61
C SER A 206 5.71 3.68 23.64
N ILE A 207 4.78 4.50 23.16
CA ILE A 207 5.10 5.56 22.18
C ILE A 207 5.37 6.93 22.84
N ASN A 208 4.90 7.16 24.06
CA ASN A 208 5.13 8.41 24.78
C ASN A 208 6.56 8.43 25.36
N ASN A 209 7.52 8.68 24.49
CA ASN A 209 8.95 8.68 24.77
C ASN A 209 9.69 9.67 23.86
N ALA A 210 11.00 9.82 24.06
CA ALA A 210 11.82 10.75 23.27
C ALA A 210 11.77 10.50 21.75
N LYS A 211 11.63 9.24 21.30
CA LYS A 211 11.51 8.91 19.87
C LYS A 211 10.12 9.33 19.31
N GLY A 212 9.06 9.15 20.09
CA GLY A 212 7.72 9.63 19.76
C GLY A 212 7.70 11.16 19.60
N VAL A 213 8.28 11.89 20.55
CA VAL A 213 8.42 13.36 20.50
C VAL A 213 9.24 13.78 19.27
N ALA A 214 10.38 13.12 19.00
CA ALA A 214 11.19 13.40 17.81
C ALA A 214 10.40 13.16 16.51
N THR A 215 9.61 12.09 16.46
CA THR A 215 8.72 11.76 15.34
C THR A 215 7.72 12.88 15.08
N LEU A 216 6.97 13.29 16.09
CA LEU A 216 5.97 14.37 15.95
C LEU A 216 6.62 15.67 15.53
N ASN A 217 7.75 16.05 16.12
CA ASN A 217 8.47 17.26 15.76
C ASN A 217 8.97 17.25 14.30
N MET A 218 9.40 16.09 13.78
CA MET A 218 9.78 15.98 12.36
C MET A 218 8.55 16.08 11.45
N LEU A 219 7.45 15.40 11.78
CA LEU A 219 6.20 15.51 11.03
C LEU A 219 5.68 16.96 11.00
N LYS A 220 5.76 17.68 12.10
CA LYS A 220 5.37 19.11 12.17
C LYS A 220 6.21 19.96 11.24
N LYS A 221 7.55 19.80 11.22
CA LYS A 221 8.43 20.52 10.30
C LYS A 221 8.07 20.27 8.83
N LEU A 222 7.78 19.02 8.50
CA LEU A 222 7.37 18.63 7.14
C LEU A 222 5.98 19.18 6.79
N ALA A 223 5.03 19.14 7.72
CA ALA A 223 3.70 19.72 7.55
C ALA A 223 3.75 21.22 7.30
N ASP A 224 4.61 21.95 8.01
CA ASP A 224 4.83 23.41 7.83
C ASP A 224 5.44 23.76 6.46
N LEU A 225 6.01 22.78 5.75
CA LEU A 225 6.53 22.89 4.40
C LEU A 225 5.54 22.41 3.32
N SER A 226 4.38 21.92 3.75
CA SER A 226 3.30 21.42 2.90
C SER A 226 2.18 22.44 2.72
N ASN A 227 1.26 22.18 1.76
CA ASN A 227 0.06 22.96 1.58
C ASN A 227 -0.73 23.05 2.90
N PRO A 228 -1.28 24.22 3.31
CA PRO A 228 -2.02 24.38 4.57
C PRO A 228 -3.17 23.40 4.77
N ASP A 229 -3.77 22.91 3.67
CA ASP A 229 -4.88 21.96 3.72
C ASP A 229 -4.40 20.49 3.85
N TYR A 230 -3.13 20.27 4.21
CA TYR A 230 -2.48 18.94 4.26
C TYR A 230 -3.29 17.90 5.03
N LEU A 231 -4.03 18.28 6.07
CA LEU A 231 -4.89 17.36 6.84
C LEU A 231 -6.10 16.80 6.05
N THR A 232 -6.33 17.31 4.85
CA THR A 232 -7.34 16.79 3.91
C THR A 232 -6.72 15.99 2.76
N HIS A 233 -5.39 16.05 2.60
CA HIS A 233 -4.69 15.48 1.46
C HIS A 233 -4.38 13.99 1.67
N ASP A 234 -5.03 13.15 0.88
CA ASP A 234 -4.67 11.75 0.68
C ASP A 234 -3.73 11.58 -0.53
N SER A 235 -3.48 10.34 -0.91
CA SER A 235 -2.55 10.02 -2.00
C SER A 235 -2.96 10.64 -3.35
N GLU A 236 -4.25 10.76 -3.62
CA GLU A 236 -4.72 11.37 -4.87
C GLU A 236 -4.55 12.89 -4.86
N ALA A 237 -4.86 13.54 -3.73
CA ALA A 237 -4.70 14.99 -3.59
C ALA A 237 -3.23 15.41 -3.77
N ILE A 238 -2.28 14.69 -3.15
CA ILE A 238 -0.85 15.04 -3.32
C ILE A 238 -0.31 14.68 -4.71
N LYS A 239 -0.89 13.68 -5.39
CA LYS A 239 -0.61 13.40 -6.81
C LYS A 239 -0.98 14.62 -7.67
N VAL A 240 -2.17 15.18 -7.47
CA VAL A 240 -2.62 16.40 -8.18
C VAL A 240 -1.68 17.59 -7.95
N GLU A 241 -1.23 17.80 -6.71
CA GLU A 241 -0.24 18.85 -6.39
C GLU A 241 1.10 18.63 -7.12
N TRP A 242 1.54 17.38 -7.22
CA TRP A 242 2.75 17.02 -7.96
C TRP A 242 2.62 17.30 -9.46
N GLU A 243 1.54 16.81 -10.08
CA GLU A 243 1.29 16.98 -11.51
C GLU A 243 1.08 18.44 -11.91
N ALA A 244 0.55 19.26 -11.01
CA ALA A 244 0.45 20.71 -11.16
C ALA A 244 1.81 21.44 -11.01
N GLY A 245 2.87 20.74 -10.59
CA GLY A 245 4.19 21.34 -10.38
C GLY A 245 4.33 22.16 -9.12
N ASN A 246 3.42 22.06 -8.17
CA ASN A 246 3.41 22.82 -6.92
C ASN A 246 4.39 22.27 -5.88
N VAL A 247 4.90 21.04 -6.06
CA VAL A 247 5.72 20.29 -5.12
C VAL A 247 7.03 19.88 -5.75
N ALA A 248 8.12 19.92 -4.99
CA ALA A 248 9.47 19.53 -5.43
C ALA A 248 9.94 18.18 -4.84
N ILE A 249 9.48 17.86 -3.63
CA ILE A 249 9.82 16.62 -2.92
C ILE A 249 8.53 16.07 -2.32
N MET A 250 8.28 14.78 -2.54
CA MET A 250 7.07 14.13 -2.07
C MET A 250 7.39 12.74 -1.50
N THR A 251 6.74 12.39 -0.39
CA THR A 251 6.67 11.01 0.11
C THR A 251 5.35 10.40 -0.34
N LEU A 252 5.41 9.30 -1.10
CA LEU A 252 4.21 8.65 -1.61
C LEU A 252 4.45 7.15 -1.84
N TRP A 253 3.37 6.41 -1.95
CA TRP A 253 3.35 4.97 -2.24
C TRP A 253 3.95 4.63 -3.61
N ALA A 254 4.80 3.60 -3.67
CA ALA A 254 5.36 3.08 -4.91
C ALA A 254 4.29 2.63 -5.92
N SER A 255 3.13 2.16 -5.44
CA SER A 255 1.99 1.81 -6.30
C SER A 255 1.39 2.98 -7.07
N ARG A 256 1.81 4.22 -6.79
CA ARG A 256 1.40 5.44 -7.52
C ARG A 256 2.40 5.85 -8.61
N SER A 257 3.60 5.24 -8.65
CA SER A 257 4.62 5.61 -9.62
C SER A 257 4.19 5.40 -11.07
N GLY A 258 3.34 4.41 -11.34
CA GLY A 258 2.76 4.17 -12.67
C GLY A 258 1.98 5.38 -13.19
N THR A 259 1.04 5.89 -12.38
CA THR A 259 0.16 7.01 -12.74
C THR A 259 0.82 8.38 -12.64
N LEU A 260 1.88 8.52 -11.83
CA LEU A 260 2.66 9.76 -11.75
C LEU A 260 3.65 9.93 -12.91
N LEU A 261 4.01 8.84 -13.57
CA LEU A 261 4.98 8.80 -14.66
C LEU A 261 4.35 8.29 -15.97
N ASP A 262 3.05 8.46 -16.12
CA ASP A 262 2.34 8.21 -17.38
C ASP A 262 2.39 9.42 -18.32
N ASP A 263 1.72 9.30 -19.46
CA ASP A 263 1.68 10.34 -20.50
C ASP A 263 0.51 11.34 -20.29
N GLU A 264 -0.25 11.22 -19.19
CA GLU A 264 -1.42 12.06 -18.91
C GLU A 264 -1.03 13.39 -18.24
N GLY A 265 0.13 13.41 -17.50
CA GLY A 265 0.64 14.58 -16.81
C GLY A 265 1.47 15.52 -17.68
N ASP A 266 1.98 16.61 -17.09
CA ASP A 266 2.94 17.51 -17.77
C ASP A 266 4.25 16.76 -18.08
N ALA A 267 4.57 16.61 -19.36
CA ALA A 267 5.75 15.87 -19.82
C ALA A 267 7.08 16.40 -19.22
N LYS A 268 7.18 17.69 -18.90
CA LYS A 268 8.39 18.27 -18.27
C LYS A 268 8.50 17.82 -16.82
N ILE A 269 7.39 17.80 -16.10
CA ILE A 269 7.31 17.32 -14.71
C ILE A 269 7.65 15.83 -14.66
N THR A 270 7.01 15.04 -15.52
CA THR A 270 7.26 13.60 -15.63
C THR A 270 8.74 13.33 -15.93
N ALA A 271 9.34 14.00 -16.93
CA ALA A 271 10.74 13.83 -17.29
C ALA A 271 11.72 14.27 -16.18
N ALA A 272 11.35 15.24 -15.35
CA ALA A 272 12.14 15.73 -14.22
C ALA A 272 11.92 14.93 -12.94
N THR A 273 10.90 14.08 -12.89
CA THR A 273 10.57 13.27 -11.72
C THR A 273 11.55 12.09 -11.60
N LYS A 274 12.17 11.96 -10.43
CA LYS A 274 13.01 10.81 -10.09
C LYS A 274 12.49 10.13 -8.83
N LEU A 275 12.34 8.82 -8.92
CA LEU A 275 12.05 7.94 -7.79
C LEU A 275 13.38 7.62 -7.10
N VAL A 276 13.41 7.75 -5.78
CA VAL A 276 14.60 7.46 -4.99
C VAL A 276 14.24 6.63 -3.76
N ALA A 277 15.24 6.14 -3.05
CA ALA A 277 15.05 5.37 -1.81
C ALA A 277 14.20 6.15 -0.80
N PRO A 278 13.49 5.46 0.12
CA PRO A 278 12.91 6.13 1.28
C PRO A 278 14.00 6.75 2.15
N ALA A 279 13.69 7.89 2.78
CA ALA A 279 14.63 8.59 3.65
C ALA A 279 14.80 7.90 5.00
N THR A 280 15.96 8.06 5.61
CA THR A 280 16.19 7.78 7.04
C THR A 280 15.88 9.02 7.87
N VAL A 281 15.91 8.92 9.20
CA VAL A 281 15.65 10.03 10.13
C VAL A 281 16.46 9.86 11.41
N GLY A 282 16.78 10.97 12.10
CA GLY A 282 17.39 10.96 13.42
C GLY A 282 18.77 10.31 13.47
N GLY A 283 19.52 10.30 12.35
CA GLY A 283 20.82 9.61 12.25
C GLY A 283 20.71 8.08 12.23
N GLY A 284 19.51 7.51 12.10
CA GLY A 284 19.27 6.08 12.00
C GLY A 284 19.67 5.49 10.64
N ASN A 285 19.80 4.16 10.58
CA ASN A 285 20.12 3.41 9.37
C ASN A 285 18.87 2.75 8.74
N ILE A 286 17.78 2.65 9.50
CA ILE A 286 16.52 2.07 9.03
C ILE A 286 15.75 3.17 8.32
N PRO A 287 15.22 2.93 7.10
CA PRO A 287 14.41 3.92 6.43
C PRO A 287 13.11 4.17 7.22
N ALA A 288 12.67 5.44 7.24
CA ALA A 288 11.38 5.82 7.81
C ALA A 288 10.26 5.46 6.81
N ALA A 289 10.11 4.18 6.60
CA ALA A 289 9.14 3.57 5.69
C ALA A 289 8.91 2.12 6.11
N THR A 290 7.68 1.65 5.94
CA THR A 290 7.30 0.27 6.19
C THR A 290 7.13 -0.51 4.89
N LEU A 291 7.43 -1.81 4.93
CA LEU A 291 7.14 -2.73 3.84
C LEU A 291 5.71 -3.27 3.98
N TRP A 292 5.01 -3.22 2.88
CA TRP A 292 3.63 -3.66 2.74
C TRP A 292 3.51 -4.77 1.69
N TRP A 293 2.48 -5.57 1.85
CA TRP A 293 1.98 -6.45 0.80
C TRP A 293 0.48 -6.23 0.66
N ASP A 294 -0.02 -6.41 -0.56
CA ASP A 294 -1.44 -6.63 -0.84
C ASP A 294 -1.64 -8.06 -1.29
N GLY A 295 -2.67 -8.70 -0.76
CA GLY A 295 -2.99 -10.10 -1.00
C GLY A 295 -4.49 -10.35 -0.92
N PHE A 296 -4.95 -11.51 -1.33
CA PHE A 296 -6.34 -11.89 -1.18
C PHE A 296 -6.54 -12.85 -0.01
N THR A 297 -7.65 -12.71 0.67
CA THR A 297 -8.18 -13.57 1.73
C THR A 297 -9.54 -14.11 1.31
N LEU A 298 -10.00 -15.22 1.93
CA LEU A 298 -11.33 -15.79 1.70
C LEU A 298 -12.20 -15.66 2.93
N ALA A 299 -13.45 -15.24 2.73
CA ALA A 299 -14.42 -15.13 3.79
C ALA A 299 -14.74 -16.50 4.40
N LYS A 300 -14.88 -16.53 5.74
CA LYS A 300 -15.12 -17.78 6.48
C LYS A 300 -16.53 -18.33 6.27
N ASN A 301 -17.54 -17.47 6.28
CA ASN A 301 -18.97 -17.85 6.23
C ASN A 301 -19.54 -17.83 4.81
N ARG A 302 -18.73 -18.21 3.82
CA ARG A 302 -19.16 -18.55 2.45
C ARG A 302 -19.09 -20.04 2.23
N SER A 303 -19.88 -20.55 1.28
CA SER A 303 -19.85 -21.97 0.93
C SER A 303 -18.47 -22.42 0.44
N ASP A 304 -18.15 -23.71 0.56
CA ASP A 304 -16.90 -24.25 0.03
C ASP A 304 -16.80 -24.12 -1.49
N ALA A 305 -17.93 -24.16 -2.20
CA ALA A 305 -18.00 -23.93 -3.65
C ALA A 305 -17.61 -22.48 -3.99
N ASP A 306 -18.10 -21.48 -3.21
CA ASP A 306 -17.72 -20.08 -3.39
C ASP A 306 -16.25 -19.85 -3.05
N ALA A 307 -15.76 -20.47 -1.98
CA ALA A 307 -14.36 -20.37 -1.56
C ALA A 307 -13.41 -20.99 -2.60
N GLU A 308 -13.75 -22.18 -3.14
CA GLU A 308 -12.97 -22.82 -4.19
C GLU A 308 -12.98 -21.98 -5.48
N ALA A 309 -14.14 -21.51 -5.94
CA ALA A 309 -14.25 -20.68 -7.12
C ALA A 309 -13.44 -19.39 -6.97
N SER A 310 -13.58 -18.71 -5.83
CA SER A 310 -12.86 -17.49 -5.51
C SER A 310 -11.35 -17.71 -5.45
N PHE A 311 -10.90 -18.77 -4.77
CA PHE A 311 -9.48 -19.08 -4.70
C PHE A 311 -8.89 -19.31 -6.09
N ARG A 312 -9.55 -20.12 -6.93
CA ARG A 312 -9.06 -20.47 -8.28
C ARG A 312 -8.95 -19.27 -9.18
N ALA A 313 -9.94 -18.38 -9.17
CA ALA A 313 -9.91 -17.14 -9.94
C ALA A 313 -8.78 -16.20 -9.48
N MET A 314 -8.66 -16.00 -8.17
CA MET A 314 -7.61 -15.13 -7.61
C MET A 314 -6.21 -15.73 -7.74
N ALA A 315 -6.06 -17.06 -7.59
CA ALA A 315 -4.79 -17.76 -7.78
C ALA A 315 -4.30 -17.67 -9.24
N HIS A 316 -5.24 -17.75 -10.21
CA HIS A 316 -4.91 -17.51 -11.62
C HIS A 316 -4.26 -16.12 -11.80
N ALA A 317 -4.87 -15.06 -11.28
CA ALA A 317 -4.31 -13.72 -11.38
C ALA A 317 -2.99 -13.58 -10.61
N ALA A 318 -2.92 -14.10 -9.37
CA ALA A 318 -1.73 -14.01 -8.51
C ALA A 318 -0.55 -14.91 -9.00
N SER A 319 -0.72 -15.66 -10.08
CA SER A 319 0.32 -16.44 -10.74
C SER A 319 0.48 -16.14 -12.24
N SER A 320 -0.21 -15.10 -12.74
CA SER A 320 -0.24 -14.76 -14.17
C SER A 320 1.01 -13.99 -14.60
N LYS A 321 1.93 -14.68 -15.27
CA LYS A 321 3.12 -14.07 -15.90
C LYS A 321 2.71 -13.08 -17.02
N GLU A 322 1.60 -13.34 -17.72
CA GLU A 322 1.09 -12.46 -18.77
C GLU A 322 0.58 -11.14 -18.20
N MET A 323 -0.17 -11.19 -17.08
CA MET A 323 -0.59 -9.99 -16.36
C MET A 323 0.62 -9.15 -15.95
N VAL A 324 1.63 -9.79 -15.34
CA VAL A 324 2.85 -9.10 -14.89
C VAL A 324 3.61 -8.48 -16.05
N ALA A 325 3.70 -9.15 -17.19
CA ALA A 325 4.38 -8.61 -18.37
C ALA A 325 3.67 -7.37 -18.93
N LYS A 326 2.33 -7.33 -18.89
CA LYS A 326 1.51 -6.20 -19.35
C LYS A 326 1.48 -5.03 -18.34
N ALA A 327 1.54 -5.33 -17.05
CA ALA A 327 1.36 -4.37 -15.97
C ALA A 327 2.60 -4.23 -15.07
N ALA A 328 3.79 -4.47 -15.61
CA ALA A 328 5.05 -4.48 -14.87
C ALA A 328 5.35 -3.16 -14.13
N ASP A 329 4.83 -2.06 -14.62
CA ASP A 329 5.04 -0.72 -14.07
C ASP A 329 3.94 -0.24 -13.09
N GLN A 330 2.87 -1.04 -12.89
CA GLN A 330 1.77 -0.69 -11.98
C GLN A 330 2.05 -1.07 -10.53
N ALA A 331 2.92 -2.06 -10.29
CA ALA A 331 3.26 -2.53 -8.95
C ALA A 331 4.61 -3.26 -8.92
N VAL A 332 5.14 -3.50 -7.74
CA VAL A 332 6.19 -4.50 -7.52
C VAL A 332 5.51 -5.83 -7.27
N TRP A 333 5.33 -6.60 -8.34
CA TRP A 333 4.62 -7.86 -8.29
C TRP A 333 5.47 -8.95 -7.61
N LEU A 334 4.84 -9.74 -6.76
CA LEU A 334 5.44 -10.93 -6.13
C LEU A 334 5.26 -12.19 -6.99
N VAL A 335 4.72 -12.02 -8.18
CA VAL A 335 4.42 -13.07 -9.15
C VAL A 335 5.69 -13.45 -9.91
N GLU A 336 5.87 -14.74 -10.18
CA GLU A 336 7.00 -15.25 -10.96
C GLU A 336 7.08 -14.59 -12.34
N GLY A 337 8.29 -14.18 -12.73
CA GLY A 337 8.52 -13.50 -14.02
C GLY A 337 8.49 -11.98 -13.93
N PHE A 338 8.18 -11.40 -12.77
CA PHE A 338 8.32 -9.96 -12.58
C PHE A 338 9.78 -9.53 -12.71
N VAL A 339 10.01 -8.54 -13.55
CA VAL A 339 11.34 -7.92 -13.72
C VAL A 339 11.23 -6.46 -13.22
N PRO A 340 11.95 -6.10 -12.14
CA PRO A 340 11.94 -4.74 -11.63
C PRO A 340 12.38 -3.72 -12.66
N GLY A 341 11.57 -2.67 -12.86
CA GLY A 341 11.88 -1.53 -13.73
C GLY A 341 12.17 -0.26 -12.94
N PRO A 342 12.34 0.89 -13.62
CA PRO A 342 12.59 2.18 -12.98
C PRO A 342 11.51 2.58 -11.95
N LYS A 343 10.27 2.17 -12.15
CA LYS A 343 9.14 2.45 -11.24
C LYS A 343 9.16 1.59 -9.96
N SER A 344 10.01 0.55 -9.91
CA SER A 344 10.15 -0.34 -8.74
C SER A 344 11.22 0.11 -7.73
N VAL A 345 11.97 1.18 -8.04
CA VAL A 345 13.16 1.63 -7.29
C VAL A 345 12.85 1.80 -5.80
N GLY A 346 11.74 2.46 -5.45
CA GLY A 346 11.39 2.73 -4.06
C GLY A 346 11.31 1.47 -3.19
N VAL A 347 10.60 0.45 -3.66
CA VAL A 347 10.45 -0.84 -2.94
C VAL A 347 11.78 -1.58 -2.88
N ILE A 348 12.51 -1.66 -4.00
CA ILE A 348 13.78 -2.39 -4.06
C ILE A 348 14.82 -1.78 -3.11
N GLU A 349 14.95 -0.45 -3.12
CA GLU A 349 15.87 0.24 -2.20
C GLU A 349 15.42 0.14 -0.73
N ALA A 350 14.12 0.22 -0.45
CA ALA A 350 13.60 0.00 0.90
C ALA A 350 13.99 -1.37 1.45
N VAL A 351 13.83 -2.43 0.64
CA VAL A 351 14.24 -3.80 1.01
C VAL A 351 15.75 -3.87 1.27
N LYS A 352 16.58 -3.32 0.37
CA LYS A 352 18.04 -3.29 0.54
C LYS A 352 18.50 -2.54 1.78
N MET A 353 17.78 -1.47 2.16
CA MET A 353 18.04 -0.69 3.38
C MET A 353 17.53 -1.37 4.66
N GLY A 354 16.85 -2.52 4.55
CA GLY A 354 16.32 -3.25 5.70
C GLY A 354 15.08 -2.62 6.31
N ALA A 355 14.21 -2.01 5.48
CA ALA A 355 12.90 -1.51 5.92
C ALA A 355 12.12 -2.60 6.64
N LYS A 356 11.45 -2.23 7.72
CA LYS A 356 10.67 -3.15 8.53
C LYS A 356 9.27 -3.33 7.92
N PRO A 357 8.65 -4.50 8.07
CA PRO A 357 7.24 -4.63 7.73
C PRO A 357 6.38 -3.76 8.66
N TYR A 358 5.23 -3.31 8.16
CA TYR A 358 4.21 -2.73 9.04
C TYR A 358 3.84 -3.75 10.14
N PRO A 359 3.73 -3.34 11.43
CA PRO A 359 3.50 -4.26 12.53
C PRO A 359 2.14 -4.97 12.42
N MET A 360 2.15 -6.30 12.20
CA MET A 360 0.93 -7.13 12.11
C MET A 360 0.56 -7.69 13.51
N LEU A 361 0.46 -6.80 14.50
CA LEU A 361 0.08 -7.17 15.86
C LEU A 361 -1.44 -7.04 16.06
N PRO A 362 -2.08 -7.92 16.84
CA PRO A 362 -3.53 -7.89 17.03
C PRO A 362 -4.10 -6.53 17.44
N GLN A 363 -3.38 -5.81 18.28
CA GLN A 363 -3.77 -4.50 18.80
C GLN A 363 -3.30 -3.31 17.96
N MET A 364 -2.45 -3.52 16.93
CA MET A 364 -1.85 -2.41 16.17
C MET A 364 -2.89 -1.53 15.44
N GLY A 365 -4.00 -2.12 15.02
CA GLY A 365 -5.10 -1.36 14.40
C GLY A 365 -5.73 -0.34 15.33
N LEU A 366 -5.78 -0.62 16.65
CA LEU A 366 -6.27 0.32 17.67
C LEU A 366 -5.28 1.47 17.87
N MET A 367 -3.98 1.16 17.91
CA MET A 367 -2.91 2.15 17.98
C MET A 367 -2.92 3.06 16.74
N HIS A 368 -3.02 2.48 15.55
CA HIS A 368 -3.10 3.22 14.30
C HIS A 368 -4.31 4.18 14.28
N GLY A 369 -5.48 3.72 14.73
CA GLY A 369 -6.67 4.55 14.83
C GLY A 369 -6.52 5.69 15.85
N ALA A 370 -5.92 5.45 17.00
CA ALA A 370 -5.64 6.47 18.00
C ALA A 370 -4.66 7.53 17.46
N LEU A 371 -3.54 7.10 16.84
CA LEU A 371 -2.58 7.99 16.20
C LEU A 371 -3.25 8.94 15.21
N GLY A 372 -4.05 8.39 14.27
CA GLY A 372 -4.67 9.19 13.21
C GLY A 372 -5.65 10.25 13.70
N ASN A 373 -6.21 10.08 14.89
CA ASN A 373 -7.14 11.02 15.48
C ASN A 373 -6.46 12.03 16.39
N GLU A 374 -5.60 11.57 17.30
CA GLU A 374 -5.13 12.40 18.41
C GLU A 374 -3.95 13.32 18.03
N ILE A 375 -3.10 12.96 17.05
CA ILE A 375 -1.95 13.82 16.69
C ILE A 375 -2.31 15.04 15.82
N VAL A 376 -3.57 15.20 15.43
CA VAL A 376 -4.07 16.31 14.61
C VAL A 376 -3.87 17.64 15.32
N GLU A 377 -4.24 17.74 16.60
CA GLU A 377 -4.17 18.98 17.40
C GLU A 377 -2.72 19.46 17.56
N PHE A 378 -1.77 18.51 17.73
CA PHE A 378 -0.34 18.86 17.74
C PHE A 378 0.12 19.46 16.40
N LEU A 379 -0.24 18.85 15.26
CA LEU A 379 0.14 19.36 13.95
C LEU A 379 -0.46 20.75 13.67
N GLN A 380 -1.63 21.05 14.23
CA GLN A 380 -2.25 22.38 14.17
C GLN A 380 -1.63 23.38 15.15
N GLY A 381 -0.76 22.92 16.07
CA GLY A 381 -0.09 23.77 17.06
C GLY A 381 -0.92 24.05 18.31
N ASN A 382 -1.97 23.27 18.56
CA ASN A 382 -2.89 23.45 19.69
C ASN A 382 -2.41 22.78 20.98
N GLU A 383 -1.42 21.88 20.88
CA GLU A 383 -0.87 21.14 22.03
C GLU A 383 0.62 20.80 21.85
N THR A 384 1.25 20.24 22.89
CA THR A 384 2.63 19.75 22.82
C THR A 384 2.71 18.34 22.29
N ALA A 385 3.89 17.91 21.79
CA ALA A 385 4.11 16.55 21.33
C ALA A 385 3.93 15.52 22.46
N GLU A 386 4.35 15.83 23.68
CA GLU A 386 4.16 14.97 24.84
C GLU A 386 2.70 14.79 25.21
N GLN A 387 1.88 15.87 25.08
CA GLN A 387 0.45 15.78 25.34
C GLN A 387 -0.24 14.93 24.27
N ALA A 388 0.03 15.16 22.99
CA ALA A 388 -0.52 14.37 21.90
C ALA A 388 -0.23 12.86 22.07
N LEU A 389 1.03 12.50 22.40
CA LEU A 389 1.39 11.10 22.64
C LEU A 389 0.66 10.50 23.84
N LYS A 390 0.47 11.29 24.91
CA LYS A 390 -0.30 10.87 26.08
C LYS A 390 -1.77 10.61 25.73
N ASP A 391 -2.34 11.46 24.88
CA ASP A 391 -3.75 11.32 24.45
C ASP A 391 -3.92 10.12 23.50
N VAL A 392 -2.96 9.87 22.60
CA VAL A 392 -2.90 8.63 21.80
C VAL A 392 -2.90 7.39 22.69
N GLU A 393 -2.01 7.34 23.71
CA GLU A 393 -1.95 6.20 24.62
C GLU A 393 -3.23 6.04 25.46
N ALA A 394 -3.87 7.13 25.88
CA ALA A 394 -5.14 7.09 26.59
C ALA A 394 -6.28 6.56 25.70
N ALA A 395 -6.41 7.06 24.48
CA ALA A 395 -7.40 6.61 23.50
C ALA A 395 -7.18 5.12 23.14
N TYR A 396 -5.94 4.73 22.89
CA TYR A 396 -5.56 3.34 22.66
C TYR A 396 -5.94 2.45 23.85
N ASN A 397 -5.53 2.80 25.09
CA ASN A 397 -5.75 2.03 26.29
C ASN A 397 -7.24 1.78 26.55
N THR A 398 -8.09 2.78 26.27
CA THR A 398 -9.55 2.64 26.39
C THR A 398 -10.06 1.53 25.49
N LYS A 399 -9.73 1.59 24.20
CA LYS A 399 -10.16 0.59 23.21
C LYS A 399 -9.52 -0.78 23.43
N ALA A 400 -8.25 -0.82 23.85
CA ALA A 400 -7.54 -2.08 24.12
C ALA A 400 -8.15 -2.84 25.30
N LYS A 401 -8.60 -2.14 26.37
CA LYS A 401 -9.36 -2.73 27.49
C LYS A 401 -10.72 -3.24 27.03
N GLU A 402 -11.46 -2.46 26.24
CA GLU A 402 -12.77 -2.88 25.69
C GLU A 402 -12.66 -4.17 24.87
N GLN A 403 -11.53 -4.40 24.21
CA GLN A 403 -11.28 -5.56 23.37
C GLN A 403 -10.47 -6.67 24.07
N GLY A 404 -10.12 -6.52 25.33
CA GLY A 404 -9.44 -7.55 26.13
C GLY A 404 -7.97 -7.72 25.84
N PHE A 405 -7.29 -6.71 25.30
CA PHE A 405 -5.83 -6.70 25.12
C PHE A 405 -5.07 -6.23 26.37
N LEU A 406 -5.75 -5.44 27.23
CA LEU A 406 -5.24 -4.89 28.48
C LEU A 406 -6.16 -5.22 29.67
#